data_0e0beaa0e671e8c24538a96836a1b41d
#
_entry.id   0e0beaa0e671e8c24538a96836a1b41d
#
_cell.length_a   1.000
_cell.length_b   1.000
_cell.length_c   1.000
_cell.angle_alpha   90.00
_cell.angle_beta   90.00
_cell.angle_gamma   90.00
#
_symmetry.space_group_name_H-M   'P 1'
#
loop_
_entity.id
_entity.type
_entity.pdbx_description
1 polymer ?
#
loop_
_entity_poly.entity_id
_entity_poly.type
_entity_poly.pdbx_seq_one_letter_code
_entity_poly.pdbx_strand_id
1 'polypeptide(L)'
;MSAGWAKLHNDLWSSRKWMSISLAAQGLWTTAVAYSNTMRTYGKLEGHLLPLFRGTPELAAELVDAGLWDVDGDGWQIHDWQRIGVNRPPIDPEDRSAIYERDGYACLACGCGDRLSVDHVVPLFIGGDHDRSNFQTLCRPCNSAKGVRVIDYREVVPNE
;
A
#
# COMPACT_ATOMS: atom_id res chain seq x y z
N MET A 1 -13.06 -17.77 10.11
CA MET A 1 -12.38 -16.99 9.05
C MET A 1 -13.11 -15.67 8.95
N SER A 2 -12.49 -14.55 9.33
CA SER A 2 -13.09 -13.23 9.14
C SER A 2 -13.17 -12.94 7.64
N ALA A 3 -14.37 -12.62 7.16
CA ALA A 3 -14.55 -12.18 5.78
C ALA A 3 -13.73 -10.89 5.57
N GLY A 4 -12.66 -10.98 4.79
CA GLY A 4 -11.88 -9.82 4.39
C GLY A 4 -12.63 -9.03 3.31
N TRP A 5 -12.61 -7.71 3.39
CA TRP A 5 -13.19 -6.82 2.39
C TRP A 5 -12.07 -6.13 1.63
N ALA A 6 -12.15 -6.10 0.32
CA ALA A 6 -11.36 -5.18 -0.49
C ALA A 6 -12.04 -3.82 -0.52
N LYS A 7 -11.28 -2.75 -0.27
CA LYS A 7 -11.81 -1.38 -0.41
C LYS A 7 -11.65 -0.94 -1.86
N LEU A 8 -12.74 -0.49 -2.45
CA LEU A 8 -12.72 0.22 -3.73
C LEU A 8 -12.78 1.72 -3.45
N HIS A 9 -12.06 2.52 -4.23
CA HIS A 9 -12.13 3.98 -4.11
C HIS A 9 -13.54 4.45 -4.49
N ASN A 10 -14.10 5.39 -3.71
CA ASN A 10 -15.47 5.87 -3.94
C ASN A 10 -15.68 6.49 -5.33
N ASP A 11 -14.62 7.07 -5.91
CA ASP A 11 -14.66 7.73 -7.22
C ASP A 11 -14.23 6.80 -8.38
N LEU A 12 -14.06 5.51 -8.11
CA LEU A 12 -13.65 4.55 -9.14
C LEU A 12 -14.60 4.59 -10.35
N TRP A 13 -15.91 4.64 -10.10
CA TRP A 13 -16.94 4.65 -11.12
C TRP A 13 -16.89 5.86 -12.07
N SER A 14 -16.26 6.97 -11.67
CA SER A 14 -16.10 8.20 -12.48
C SER A 14 -14.65 8.42 -12.93
N SER A 15 -13.74 7.54 -12.57
CA SER A 15 -12.33 7.62 -12.99
C SER A 15 -12.20 7.47 -14.50
N ARG A 16 -11.44 8.36 -15.15
CA ARG A 16 -11.17 8.26 -16.61
C ARG A 16 -10.55 6.93 -16.99
N LYS A 17 -9.58 6.42 -16.20
CA LYS A 17 -8.95 5.12 -16.42
C LYS A 17 -9.98 3.99 -16.37
N TRP A 18 -10.88 4.03 -15.37
CA TRP A 18 -11.92 3.03 -15.21
C TRP A 18 -12.97 3.05 -16.32
N MET A 19 -13.37 4.25 -16.71
CA MET A 19 -14.37 4.43 -17.77
C MET A 19 -13.85 4.15 -19.18
N SER A 20 -12.52 4.10 -19.37
CA SER A 20 -11.91 3.82 -20.67
C SER A 20 -11.77 2.32 -20.98
N ILE A 21 -11.97 1.45 -19.98
CA ILE A 21 -11.80 0.01 -20.13
C ILE A 21 -13.13 -0.73 -20.26
N SER A 22 -13.08 -1.90 -20.90
CA SER A 22 -14.24 -2.78 -21.07
C SER A 22 -14.76 -3.32 -19.73
N LEU A 23 -16.04 -3.71 -19.68
CA LEU A 23 -16.60 -4.39 -18.50
C LEU A 23 -15.86 -5.68 -18.15
N ALA A 24 -15.31 -6.39 -19.15
CA ALA A 24 -14.53 -7.58 -18.93
C ALA A 24 -13.19 -7.25 -18.22
N ALA A 25 -12.51 -6.18 -18.62
CA ALA A 25 -11.30 -5.71 -17.97
C ALA A 25 -11.59 -5.18 -16.55
N GLN A 26 -12.70 -4.49 -16.33
CA GLN A 26 -13.16 -4.09 -14.98
C GLN A 26 -13.38 -5.31 -14.08
N GLY A 27 -13.99 -6.37 -14.59
CA GLY A 27 -14.19 -7.64 -13.88
C GLY A 27 -12.86 -8.31 -13.54
N LEU A 28 -11.93 -8.36 -14.49
CA LEU A 28 -10.59 -8.90 -14.29
C LEU A 28 -9.84 -8.13 -13.20
N TRP A 29 -9.82 -6.80 -13.27
CA TRP A 29 -9.17 -5.95 -12.28
C TRP A 29 -9.76 -6.18 -10.87
N THR A 30 -11.08 -6.20 -10.75
CA THR A 30 -11.78 -6.41 -9.46
C THR A 30 -11.44 -7.77 -8.85
N THR A 31 -11.40 -8.82 -9.67
CA THR A 31 -11.03 -10.19 -9.24
C THR A 31 -9.57 -10.24 -8.79
N ALA A 32 -8.68 -9.59 -9.54
CA ALA A 32 -7.26 -9.51 -9.19
C ALA A 32 -7.02 -8.76 -7.86
N VAL A 33 -7.75 -7.67 -7.62
CA VAL A 33 -7.70 -6.94 -6.33
C VAL A 33 -8.17 -7.83 -5.18
N ALA A 34 -9.28 -8.54 -5.34
CA ALA A 34 -9.80 -9.46 -4.32
C ALA A 34 -8.81 -10.60 -4.04
N TYR A 35 -8.22 -11.19 -5.08
CA TYR A 35 -7.16 -12.21 -4.96
C TYR A 35 -5.95 -11.67 -4.20
N SER A 36 -5.41 -10.53 -4.63
CA SER A 36 -4.24 -9.92 -4.00
C SER A 36 -4.45 -9.61 -2.51
N ASN A 37 -5.63 -9.14 -2.14
CA ASN A 37 -5.97 -8.92 -0.73
C ASN A 37 -6.04 -10.24 0.05
N THR A 38 -6.61 -11.28 -0.53
CA THR A 38 -6.76 -12.60 0.12
C THR A 38 -5.43 -13.30 0.29
N MET A 39 -4.65 -13.34 -0.79
CA MET A 39 -3.37 -14.07 -0.85
C MET A 39 -2.18 -13.24 -0.33
N ARG A 40 -2.41 -11.96 -0.03
CA ARG A 40 -1.39 -11.01 0.45
C ARG A 40 -0.21 -10.87 -0.51
N THR A 41 -0.49 -10.82 -1.80
CA THR A 41 0.54 -10.60 -2.83
C THR A 41 0.90 -9.13 -2.99
N TYR A 42 0.24 -8.25 -2.28
CA TYR A 42 0.46 -6.78 -2.28
C TYR A 42 0.35 -6.16 -3.67
N GLY A 43 -0.60 -6.68 -4.45
CA GLY A 43 -0.87 -6.24 -5.81
C GLY A 43 -0.05 -6.93 -6.88
N LYS A 44 0.91 -7.80 -6.52
CA LYS A 44 1.69 -8.58 -7.47
C LYS A 44 0.86 -9.73 -8.02
N LEU A 45 0.86 -9.88 -9.35
CA LEU A 45 0.12 -10.87 -10.11
C LEU A 45 1.09 -11.60 -11.04
N GLU A 46 1.30 -12.89 -10.80
CA GLU A 46 2.13 -13.72 -11.67
C GLU A 46 1.36 -14.06 -12.96
N GLY A 47 2.04 -14.03 -14.11
CA GLY A 47 1.40 -14.17 -15.43
C GLY A 47 0.61 -15.47 -15.61
N HIS A 48 1.07 -16.57 -15.00
CA HIS A 48 0.38 -17.85 -15.05
C HIS A 48 -0.98 -17.86 -14.33
N LEU A 49 -1.28 -16.86 -13.48
CA LEU A 49 -2.55 -16.75 -12.76
C LEU A 49 -3.66 -16.11 -13.60
N LEU A 50 -3.33 -15.51 -14.74
CA LEU A 50 -4.31 -14.80 -15.58
C LEU A 50 -5.55 -15.63 -15.93
N PRO A 51 -5.44 -16.92 -16.30
CA PRO A 51 -6.61 -17.77 -16.55
C PRO A 51 -7.48 -18.02 -15.31
N LEU A 52 -6.88 -18.01 -14.11
CA LEU A 52 -7.61 -18.14 -12.84
C LEU A 52 -8.61 -17.00 -12.64
N PHE A 53 -8.27 -15.81 -13.11
CA PHE A 53 -9.10 -14.61 -13.08
C PHE A 53 -10.05 -14.50 -14.27
N ARG A 54 -10.10 -15.52 -15.14
CA ARG A 54 -10.80 -15.49 -16.45
C ARG A 54 -10.28 -14.37 -17.36
N GLY A 55 -9.01 -14.00 -17.17
CA GLY A 55 -8.33 -12.97 -17.93
C GLY A 55 -7.73 -13.55 -19.22
N THR A 56 -7.57 -12.67 -20.20
CA THR A 56 -6.81 -12.94 -21.42
C THR A 56 -5.67 -11.93 -21.56
N PRO A 57 -4.63 -12.22 -22.38
CA PRO A 57 -3.56 -11.25 -22.63
C PRO A 57 -4.07 -9.89 -23.12
N GLU A 58 -5.13 -9.86 -23.91
CA GLU A 58 -5.74 -8.64 -24.44
C GLU A 58 -6.37 -7.80 -23.33
N LEU A 59 -7.07 -8.43 -22.38
CA LEU A 59 -7.63 -7.75 -21.21
C LEU A 59 -6.55 -7.23 -20.27
N ALA A 60 -5.47 -7.98 -20.11
CA ALA A 60 -4.32 -7.51 -19.33
C ALA A 60 -3.64 -6.31 -20.01
N ALA A 61 -3.46 -6.35 -21.34
CA ALA A 61 -2.94 -5.21 -22.10
C ALA A 61 -3.84 -3.97 -21.97
N GLU A 62 -5.17 -4.14 -22.04
CA GLU A 62 -6.13 -3.06 -21.82
C GLU A 62 -5.96 -2.40 -20.45
N LEU A 63 -5.71 -3.19 -19.40
CA LEU A 63 -5.46 -2.68 -18.04
C LEU A 63 -4.12 -1.95 -17.93
N VAL A 64 -3.09 -2.42 -18.63
CA VAL A 64 -1.78 -1.77 -18.70
C VAL A 64 -1.88 -0.44 -19.45
N ASP A 65 -2.54 -0.42 -20.61
CA ASP A 65 -2.70 0.79 -21.43
C ASP A 65 -3.52 1.88 -20.69
N ALA A 66 -4.49 1.46 -19.87
CA ALA A 66 -5.24 2.36 -19.01
C ALA A 66 -4.44 2.82 -17.76
N GLY A 67 -3.25 2.27 -17.50
CA GLY A 67 -2.45 2.55 -16.33
C GLY A 67 -3.09 2.08 -15.01
N LEU A 68 -3.82 0.96 -15.05
CA LEU A 68 -4.38 0.27 -13.89
C LEU A 68 -3.51 -0.90 -13.45
N TRP A 69 -2.70 -1.43 -14.35
CA TRP A 69 -1.65 -2.40 -14.10
C TRP A 69 -0.32 -1.91 -14.67
N ASP A 70 0.77 -2.26 -14.01
CA ASP A 70 2.14 -2.06 -14.47
C ASP A 70 2.74 -3.43 -14.82
N VAL A 71 3.55 -3.53 -15.88
CA VAL A 71 4.26 -4.78 -16.21
C VAL A 71 5.36 -5.01 -15.18
N ASP A 72 5.40 -6.20 -14.57
CA ASP A 72 6.42 -6.62 -13.60
C ASP A 72 6.92 -8.04 -13.91
N GLY A 73 8.08 -8.13 -14.57
CA GLY A 73 8.65 -9.42 -15.00
C GLY A 73 7.76 -10.16 -15.99
N ASP A 74 7.35 -11.38 -15.63
CA ASP A 74 6.42 -12.23 -16.37
C ASP A 74 4.95 -12.04 -16.01
N GLY A 75 4.66 -11.01 -15.20
CA GLY A 75 3.32 -10.71 -14.69
C GLY A 75 3.04 -9.22 -14.61
N TRP A 76 2.27 -8.85 -13.60
CA TRP A 76 1.83 -7.46 -13.42
C TRP A 76 1.83 -7.06 -11.95
N GLN A 77 1.93 -5.76 -11.72
CA GLN A 77 1.67 -5.09 -10.46
C GLN A 77 0.40 -4.25 -10.60
N ILE A 78 -0.56 -4.41 -9.70
CA ILE A 78 -1.72 -3.50 -9.65
C ILE A 78 -1.22 -2.10 -9.30
N HIS A 79 -1.46 -1.15 -10.19
CA HIS A 79 -1.03 0.23 -10.03
C HIS A 79 -1.61 0.87 -8.77
N ASP A 80 -0.83 1.66 -8.05
CA ASP A 80 -1.24 2.33 -6.81
C ASP A 80 -1.78 1.36 -5.73
N TRP A 81 -1.26 0.13 -5.65
CA TRP A 81 -1.73 -0.87 -4.67
C TRP A 81 -1.79 -0.33 -3.25
N GLN A 82 -0.83 0.51 -2.84
CA GLN A 82 -0.77 1.10 -1.50
C GLN A 82 -2.01 1.93 -1.16
N ARG A 83 -2.71 2.44 -2.17
CA ARG A 83 -3.94 3.25 -2.03
C ARG A 83 -5.21 2.41 -2.02
N ILE A 84 -5.23 1.29 -2.75
CA ILE A 84 -6.43 0.46 -2.96
C ILE A 84 -6.40 -0.84 -2.15
N GLY A 85 -5.23 -1.41 -1.88
CA GLY A 85 -5.09 -2.63 -1.11
C GLY A 85 -5.38 -2.41 0.38
N VAL A 86 -6.04 -3.39 1.02
CA VAL A 86 -6.26 -3.38 2.48
C VAL A 86 -5.06 -3.94 3.24
N ASN A 87 -4.29 -4.79 2.59
CA ASN A 87 -3.08 -5.38 3.15
C ASN A 87 -1.88 -4.54 2.72
N ARG A 88 -1.16 -4.01 3.70
CA ARG A 88 0.10 -3.31 3.47
C ARG A 88 1.25 -4.29 3.58
N PRO A 89 2.34 -4.13 2.81
CA PRO A 89 3.53 -4.92 3.02
C PRO A 89 3.97 -4.82 4.50
N PRO A 90 4.35 -5.92 5.15
CA PRO A 90 4.94 -5.82 6.48
C PRO A 90 6.29 -5.10 6.35
N ILE A 91 6.58 -4.26 7.34
CA ILE A 91 7.94 -3.70 7.46
C ILE A 91 8.85 -4.85 7.86
N ASP A 92 9.92 -5.04 7.10
CA ASP A 92 10.92 -6.07 7.37
C ASP A 92 11.42 -5.97 8.83
N PRO A 93 11.62 -7.09 9.55
CA PRO A 93 12.14 -7.07 10.91
C PRO A 93 13.49 -6.36 11.03
N GLU A 94 14.36 -6.49 10.02
CA GLU A 94 15.65 -5.80 9.98
C GLU A 94 15.46 -4.28 9.83
N ASP A 95 14.59 -3.85 8.90
CA ASP A 95 14.23 -2.45 8.73
C ASP A 95 13.63 -1.87 10.01
N ARG A 96 12.71 -2.60 10.63
CA ARG A 96 12.11 -2.18 11.90
C ARG A 96 13.15 -1.97 12.98
N SER A 97 14.10 -2.89 13.12
CA SER A 97 15.18 -2.80 14.11
C SER A 97 16.07 -1.59 13.82
N ALA A 98 16.47 -1.40 12.57
CA ALA A 98 17.30 -0.27 12.15
C ALA A 98 16.61 1.09 12.38
N ILE A 99 15.29 1.16 12.17
CA ILE A 99 14.49 2.37 12.41
C ILE A 99 14.43 2.68 13.91
N TYR A 100 14.15 1.67 14.75
CA TYR A 100 14.11 1.86 16.20
C TYR A 100 15.47 2.28 16.75
N GLU A 101 16.57 1.68 16.27
CA GLU A 101 17.92 2.04 16.65
C GLU A 101 18.27 3.48 16.25
N ARG A 102 17.99 3.86 15.00
CA ARG A 102 18.19 5.24 14.51
C ARG A 102 17.44 6.26 15.38
N ASP A 103 16.21 5.93 15.79
CA ASP A 103 15.32 6.83 16.53
C ASP A 103 15.46 6.67 18.05
N GLY A 104 16.51 5.96 18.53
CA GLY A 104 16.85 5.83 19.96
C GLY A 104 15.84 5.03 20.76
N TYR A 105 15.10 4.10 20.15
CA TYR A 105 14.04 3.29 20.78
C TYR A 105 12.99 4.13 21.53
N ALA A 106 12.70 5.34 21.01
CA ALA A 106 11.75 6.27 21.60
C ALA A 106 10.78 6.82 20.54
N CYS A 107 9.59 7.18 20.96
CA CYS A 107 8.64 7.89 20.14
C CYS A 107 9.15 9.29 19.81
N LEU A 108 9.36 9.61 18.54
CA LEU A 108 9.87 10.92 18.12
C LEU A 108 8.92 12.09 18.44
N ALA A 109 7.63 11.80 18.68
CA ALA A 109 6.66 12.83 19.01
C ALA A 109 6.55 13.15 20.52
N CYS A 110 6.75 12.15 21.40
CA CYS A 110 6.55 12.33 22.84
C CYS A 110 7.64 11.72 23.74
N GLY A 111 8.66 11.10 23.16
CA GLY A 111 9.79 10.52 23.90
C GLY A 111 9.51 9.20 24.62
N CYS A 112 8.27 8.66 24.63
CA CYS A 112 8.01 7.41 25.33
C CYS A 112 8.61 6.21 24.61
N GLY A 113 9.09 5.20 25.39
CA GLY A 113 9.64 3.94 24.87
C GLY A 113 8.63 2.81 24.75
N ASP A 114 7.37 3.04 25.13
CA ASP A 114 6.34 1.99 25.17
C ASP A 114 5.52 1.93 23.89
N ARG A 115 5.11 0.71 23.53
CA ARG A 115 4.19 0.44 22.41
C ARG A 115 4.62 1.12 21.13
N LEU A 116 5.90 1.05 20.81
CA LEU A 116 6.48 1.61 19.60
C LEU A 116 5.93 0.92 18.35
N SER A 117 5.81 1.69 17.29
CA SER A 117 5.46 1.25 15.94
C SER A 117 6.24 2.08 14.92
N VAL A 118 6.59 1.48 13.81
CA VAL A 118 7.10 2.23 12.66
C VAL A 118 5.90 2.83 11.93
N ASP A 119 5.97 4.12 11.66
CA ASP A 119 4.99 4.90 10.94
C ASP A 119 5.61 5.48 9.66
N HIS A 120 4.78 5.75 8.66
CA HIS A 120 5.20 6.43 7.45
C HIS A 120 5.06 7.95 7.63
N VAL A 121 6.13 8.71 7.41
CA VAL A 121 6.11 10.20 7.41
C VAL A 121 5.06 10.69 6.44
N VAL A 122 5.19 10.30 5.16
CA VAL A 122 4.17 10.45 4.12
C VAL A 122 3.35 9.16 4.10
N PRO A 123 2.07 9.18 4.48
CA PRO A 123 1.25 7.96 4.47
C PRO A 123 1.17 7.33 3.09
N LEU A 124 1.21 5.99 3.02
CA LEU A 124 1.07 5.23 1.77
C LEU A 124 -0.20 5.62 0.99
N PHE A 125 -1.29 5.93 1.72
CA PHE A 125 -2.57 6.32 1.13
C PHE A 125 -2.49 7.55 0.22
N ILE A 126 -1.53 8.45 0.46
CA ILE A 126 -1.33 9.68 -0.33
C ILE A 126 -0.05 9.63 -1.17
N GLY A 127 0.49 8.43 -1.41
CA GLY A 127 1.63 8.22 -2.29
C GLY A 127 2.99 8.21 -1.62
N GLY A 128 3.05 7.99 -0.30
CA GLY A 128 4.32 7.78 0.39
C GLY A 128 4.97 6.44 0.03
N ASP A 129 6.30 6.39 0.00
CA ASP A 129 7.07 5.19 -0.28
C ASP A 129 7.11 4.24 0.90
N HIS A 130 7.29 2.94 0.62
CA HIS A 130 7.46 1.89 1.64
C HIS A 130 8.94 1.53 1.78
N ASP A 131 9.75 2.50 2.18
CA ASP A 131 11.18 2.34 2.42
C ASP A 131 11.66 3.10 3.67
N ARG A 132 12.92 2.86 4.06
CA ARG A 132 13.52 3.44 5.28
C ARG A 132 13.52 4.96 5.31
N SER A 133 13.58 5.61 4.16
CA SER A 133 13.61 7.08 4.07
C SER A 133 12.29 7.70 4.51
N ASN A 134 11.19 6.96 4.37
CA ASN A 134 9.84 7.40 4.73
C ASN A 134 9.37 6.85 6.09
N PHE A 135 10.22 6.17 6.86
CA PHE A 135 9.85 5.59 8.16
C PHE A 135 10.29 6.46 9.33
N GLN A 136 9.48 6.44 10.39
CA GLN A 136 9.76 7.07 11.68
C GLN A 136 9.17 6.26 12.84
N THR A 137 9.76 6.39 14.03
CA THR A 137 9.29 5.69 15.23
C THR A 137 8.28 6.53 15.99
N LEU A 138 7.06 6.01 16.14
CA LEU A 138 6.01 6.61 16.97
C LEU A 138 5.41 5.56 17.92
N CYS A 139 5.00 5.97 19.11
CA CYS A 139 4.13 5.11 19.92
C CYS A 139 2.73 5.02 19.29
N ARG A 140 1.99 3.95 19.58
CA ARG A 140 0.66 3.75 19.01
C ARG A 140 -0.29 4.93 19.22
N PRO A 141 -0.35 5.60 20.41
CA PRO A 141 -1.17 6.79 20.59
C PRO A 141 -0.79 7.94 19.65
N CYS A 142 0.51 8.26 19.54
CA CYS A 142 0.97 9.34 18.66
C CYS A 142 0.77 9.00 17.17
N ASN A 143 0.99 7.75 16.77
CA ASN A 143 0.70 7.27 15.42
C ASN A 143 -0.78 7.40 15.09
N SER A 144 -1.67 7.00 16.00
CA SER A 144 -3.13 7.18 15.83
C SER A 144 -3.52 8.66 15.76
N ALA A 145 -2.91 9.49 16.59
CA ALA A 145 -3.17 10.95 16.58
C ALA A 145 -2.66 11.61 15.28
N LYS A 146 -1.52 11.18 14.74
CA LYS A 146 -1.02 11.64 13.44
C LYS A 146 -1.97 11.27 12.30
N GLY A 147 -2.47 10.04 12.30
CA GLY A 147 -3.39 9.54 11.27
C GLY A 147 -2.79 9.66 9.87
N VAL A 148 -3.52 10.31 8.94
CA VAL A 148 -3.11 10.47 7.53
C VAL A 148 -2.36 11.79 7.25
N ARG A 149 -2.00 12.54 8.28
CA ARG A 149 -1.24 13.79 8.09
C ARG A 149 0.22 13.49 7.75
N VAL A 150 0.81 14.31 6.88
CA VAL A 150 2.25 14.30 6.62
C VAL A 150 2.92 15.09 7.73
N ILE A 151 3.61 14.39 8.62
CA ILE A 151 4.37 15.00 9.72
C ILE A 151 5.66 14.22 9.87
N ASP A 152 6.79 14.90 9.68
CA ASP A 152 8.13 14.37 9.92
C ASP A 152 8.61 14.78 11.31
N TYR A 153 8.52 13.87 12.26
CA TYR A 153 9.00 14.12 13.63
C TYR A 153 10.53 13.97 13.77
N ARG A 154 11.24 13.52 12.73
CA ARG A 154 12.70 13.45 12.71
C ARG A 154 13.33 14.84 12.57
N GLU A 155 12.60 15.78 11.98
CA GLU A 155 13.03 17.19 11.80
C GLU A 155 12.60 18.09 12.95
N VAL A 156 11.73 17.62 13.84
CA VAL A 156 11.30 18.38 15.02
C VAL A 156 12.37 18.25 16.09
N VAL A 157 13.34 19.15 16.13
CA VAL A 157 14.24 19.30 17.26
C VAL A 157 13.38 19.70 18.47
N PRO A 158 13.46 18.98 19.62
CA PRO A 158 12.77 19.42 20.81
C PRO A 158 13.26 20.83 21.15
N ASN A 159 12.35 21.80 21.22
CA ASN A 159 12.67 23.09 21.83
C ASN A 159 13.06 22.81 23.29
N GLU A 160 14.30 23.09 23.63
CA GLU A 160 14.81 23.10 25.00
C GLU A 160 14.02 24.04 25.90
#